data_f7143031f123c87ac15c1dd7183c4356
#
_entry.id   f7143031f123c87ac15c1dd7183c4356
#
_cell.length_a   1.000
_cell.length_b   1.000
_cell.length_c   1.000
_cell.angle_alpha   90.00
_cell.angle_beta   90.00
_cell.angle_gamma   90.00
#
_symmetry.space_group_name_H-M   'P 1'
#
loop_
_entity.id
_entity.type
_entity.pdbx_description
1 polymer ?
#
loop_
_entity_poly.entity_id
_entity_poly.type
_entity_poly.pdbx_seq_one_letter_code
_entity_poly.pdbx_strand_id
1 'polypeptide(L)'
;MPLPAPASAVDVDLSQRVILITGATGGLGRALALACAARGATVVLHARVVRKLEALYDEILAAGYPQPTILPLDFAAAEARDFGEVVGAIQQQLGRLDGLVHAAAALGSLGPIEHQSFDAWQKVTRVNLVAAMALTRSMLPLLSAAPDGCVVFTLDTRGNDPRAYWGAYAASKAGLLALATILADECESRTNVRINAIVPGPLRTPLRMQTHPGEDRSALPQPEALVPLYLHLIGAQSKAESGVRIDARAWLGGQPASMPLVAAPSGASP
;
A
#
# COMPACT_ATOMS: atom_id res chain seq x y z
N MET A 1 11.58 -17.49 -1.87
CA MET A 1 12.91 -16.85 -2.04
C MET A 1 13.18 -16.01 -0.81
N PRO A 2 14.43 -15.92 -0.30
CA PRO A 2 14.70 -15.06 0.84
C PRO A 2 14.43 -13.59 0.47
N LEU A 3 13.85 -12.83 1.42
CA LEU A 3 13.65 -11.40 1.25
C LEU A 3 15.01 -10.70 0.97
N PRO A 4 15.03 -9.61 0.18
CA PRO A 4 16.25 -8.85 -0.07
C PRO A 4 16.81 -8.32 1.26
N ALA A 5 18.13 -8.21 1.37
CA ALA A 5 18.72 -7.56 2.55
C ALA A 5 18.36 -6.06 2.60
N PRO A 6 18.19 -5.47 3.80
CA PRO A 6 17.78 -4.07 3.94
C PRO A 6 18.65 -3.06 3.18
N ALA A 7 19.94 -3.31 3.11
CA ALA A 7 20.91 -2.44 2.43
C ALA A 7 21.16 -2.82 0.97
N SER A 8 20.54 -3.89 0.45
CA SER A 8 20.75 -4.29 -0.94
C SER A 8 19.99 -3.37 -1.87
N ALA A 9 20.67 -2.83 -2.88
CA ALA A 9 20.01 -2.30 -4.04
C ALA A 9 19.27 -3.46 -4.71
N VAL A 10 17.94 -3.49 -4.61
CA VAL A 10 17.13 -4.47 -5.35
C VAL A 10 17.14 -4.01 -6.79
N ASP A 11 17.88 -4.75 -7.62
CA ASP A 11 17.88 -4.55 -9.06
C ASP A 11 16.56 -5.11 -9.59
N VAL A 12 15.56 -4.22 -9.68
CA VAL A 12 14.22 -4.53 -10.18
C VAL A 12 13.98 -3.67 -11.40
N ASP A 13 13.82 -4.31 -12.53
CA ASP A 13 13.33 -3.65 -13.74
C ASP A 13 11.79 -3.59 -13.68
N LEU A 14 11.24 -2.38 -13.70
CA LEU A 14 9.81 -2.12 -13.80
C LEU A 14 9.45 -1.49 -15.15
N SER A 15 10.35 -1.54 -16.13
CA SER A 15 10.07 -1.08 -17.49
C SER A 15 8.79 -1.74 -18.01
N GLN A 16 7.94 -0.94 -18.66
CA GLN A 16 6.66 -1.38 -19.20
C GLN A 16 5.62 -1.85 -18.17
N ARG A 17 5.86 -1.62 -16.86
CA ARG A 17 4.86 -1.86 -15.82
C ARG A 17 4.13 -0.57 -15.47
N VAL A 18 2.82 -0.68 -15.25
CA VAL A 18 1.97 0.39 -14.74
C VAL A 18 1.66 0.11 -13.28
N ILE A 19 2.07 1.01 -12.39
CA ILE A 19 1.94 0.84 -10.94
C ILE A 19 1.09 1.96 -10.36
N LEU A 20 -0.08 1.63 -9.80
CA LEU A 20 -0.93 2.57 -9.07
C LEU A 20 -0.51 2.63 -7.59
N ILE A 21 -0.19 3.83 -7.11
CA ILE A 21 0.18 4.06 -5.71
C ILE A 21 -0.83 4.99 -5.06
N THR A 22 -1.60 4.49 -4.09
CA THR A 22 -2.52 5.33 -3.31
C THR A 22 -1.75 6.08 -2.23
N GLY A 23 -2.15 7.34 -1.98
CA GLY A 23 -1.41 8.18 -1.04
C GLY A 23 -0.02 8.57 -1.52
N ALA A 24 0.18 8.68 -2.84
CA ALA A 24 1.46 8.96 -3.49
C ALA A 24 2.14 10.27 -3.04
N THR A 25 1.42 11.19 -2.44
CA THR A 25 1.98 12.46 -1.91
C THR A 25 2.32 12.39 -0.41
N GLY A 26 2.12 11.22 0.24
CA GLY A 26 2.52 10.96 1.62
C GLY A 26 3.98 10.51 1.72
N GLY A 27 4.54 10.43 2.93
CA GLY A 27 5.95 10.08 3.13
C GLY A 27 6.36 8.80 2.40
N LEU A 28 5.72 7.66 2.74
CA LEU A 28 6.03 6.37 2.11
C LEU A 28 5.58 6.31 0.64
N GLY A 29 4.36 6.76 0.34
CA GLY A 29 3.83 6.73 -1.03
C GLY A 29 4.69 7.53 -2.01
N ARG A 30 5.24 8.69 -1.56
CA ARG A 30 6.14 9.50 -2.38
C ARG A 30 7.47 8.80 -2.66
N ALA A 31 8.08 8.22 -1.62
CA ALA A 31 9.31 7.46 -1.77
C ALA A 31 9.14 6.29 -2.76
N LEU A 32 8.00 5.58 -2.67
CA LEU A 32 7.67 4.48 -3.58
C LEU A 32 7.42 4.96 -5.01
N ALA A 33 6.71 6.08 -5.20
CA ALA A 33 6.42 6.63 -6.52
C ALA A 33 7.72 6.99 -7.27
N LEU A 34 8.62 7.70 -6.61
CA LEU A 34 9.94 8.05 -7.17
C LEU A 34 10.77 6.81 -7.46
N ALA A 35 10.79 5.84 -6.55
CA ALA A 35 11.57 4.64 -6.71
C ALA A 35 11.07 3.72 -7.84
N CYS A 36 9.74 3.62 -8.02
CA CYS A 36 9.15 2.88 -9.15
C CYS A 36 9.45 3.58 -10.48
N ALA A 37 9.27 4.91 -10.54
CA ALA A 37 9.56 5.70 -11.73
C ALA A 37 11.04 5.60 -12.12
N ALA A 38 11.98 5.68 -11.16
CA ALA A 38 13.42 5.53 -11.38
C ALA A 38 13.81 4.15 -11.93
N ARG A 39 12.91 3.16 -11.84
CA ARG A 39 13.08 1.81 -12.39
C ARG A 39 12.27 1.57 -13.66
N GLY A 40 11.84 2.64 -14.30
CA GLY A 40 11.17 2.59 -15.60
C GLY A 40 9.64 2.36 -15.54
N ALA A 41 9.03 2.30 -14.38
CA ALA A 41 7.56 2.16 -14.29
C ALA A 41 6.84 3.43 -14.72
N THR A 42 5.70 3.28 -15.41
CA THR A 42 4.69 4.32 -15.49
C THR A 42 3.89 4.34 -14.19
N VAL A 43 4.00 5.39 -13.40
CA VAL A 43 3.35 5.46 -12.09
C VAL A 43 2.03 6.22 -12.19
N VAL A 44 0.95 5.63 -11.69
CA VAL A 44 -0.33 6.31 -11.47
C VAL A 44 -0.34 6.84 -10.04
N LEU A 45 -0.29 8.16 -9.91
CA LEU A 45 -0.15 8.88 -8.65
C LEU A 45 -1.54 9.23 -8.10
N HIS A 46 -1.99 8.52 -7.06
CA HIS A 46 -3.26 8.87 -6.41
C HIS A 46 -3.04 9.65 -5.12
N ALA A 47 -3.74 10.78 -4.99
CA ALA A 47 -3.92 11.53 -3.74
C ALA A 47 -5.14 12.47 -3.84
N ARG A 48 -5.49 13.15 -2.74
CA ARG A 48 -6.62 14.09 -2.71
C ARG A 48 -6.30 15.48 -3.23
N VAL A 49 -5.05 15.93 -3.05
CA VAL A 49 -4.65 17.32 -3.29
C VAL A 49 -3.93 17.41 -4.63
N VAL A 50 -4.61 17.94 -5.63
CA VAL A 50 -4.11 18.08 -7.02
C VAL A 50 -2.74 18.75 -7.06
N ARG A 51 -2.57 19.92 -6.44
CA ARG A 51 -1.29 20.66 -6.42
C ARG A 51 -0.10 19.81 -5.93
N LYS A 52 -0.33 18.88 -4.97
CA LYS A 52 0.73 17.97 -4.50
C LYS A 52 1.03 16.86 -5.49
N LEU A 53 0.02 16.43 -6.25
CA LEU A 53 0.20 15.46 -7.34
C LEU A 53 0.97 16.09 -8.49
N GLU A 54 0.63 17.32 -8.87
CA GLU A 54 1.33 18.10 -9.91
C GLU A 54 2.81 18.29 -9.55
N ALA A 55 3.09 18.68 -8.30
CA ALA A 55 4.47 18.83 -7.85
C ALA A 55 5.29 17.52 -7.91
N LEU A 56 4.68 16.38 -7.58
CA LEU A 56 5.33 15.07 -7.69
C LEU A 56 5.46 14.63 -9.16
N TYR A 57 4.47 14.94 -9.99
CA TYR A 57 4.50 14.72 -11.42
C TYR A 57 5.69 15.46 -12.06
N ASP A 58 5.83 16.76 -11.78
CA ASP A 58 6.91 17.59 -12.31
C ASP A 58 8.28 17.10 -11.84
N GLU A 59 8.39 16.65 -10.59
CA GLU A 59 9.63 16.08 -10.04
C GLU A 59 10.05 14.80 -10.78
N ILE A 60 9.09 13.91 -11.07
CA ILE A 60 9.35 12.68 -11.83
C ILE A 60 9.81 13.01 -13.26
N LEU A 61 9.15 13.96 -13.91
CA LEU A 61 9.56 14.40 -15.26
C LEU A 61 10.94 15.07 -15.26
N ALA A 62 11.20 15.95 -14.29
CA ALA A 62 12.48 16.64 -14.17
C ALA A 62 13.66 15.67 -13.93
N ALA A 63 13.39 14.51 -13.30
CA ALA A 63 14.36 13.44 -13.12
C ALA A 63 14.59 12.60 -14.40
N GLY A 64 13.86 12.86 -15.48
CA GLY A 64 13.96 12.11 -16.74
C GLY A 64 13.30 10.72 -16.70
N TYR A 65 12.42 10.46 -15.73
CA TYR A 65 11.70 9.19 -15.60
C TYR A 65 10.45 9.15 -16.50
N PRO A 66 9.84 7.96 -16.72
CA PRO A 66 8.62 7.84 -17.48
C PRO A 66 7.52 8.77 -16.97
N GLN A 67 6.79 9.38 -17.90
CA GLN A 67 5.70 10.29 -17.57
C GLN A 67 4.65 9.60 -16.70
N PRO A 68 4.36 10.12 -15.49
CA PRO A 68 3.34 9.55 -14.63
C PRO A 68 1.94 10.00 -15.05
N THR A 69 0.91 9.39 -14.48
CA THR A 69 -0.48 9.85 -14.57
C THR A 69 -0.95 10.29 -13.19
N ILE A 70 -1.63 11.43 -13.09
CA ILE A 70 -2.24 11.86 -11.82
C ILE A 70 -3.69 11.38 -11.73
N LEU A 71 -4.07 10.94 -10.54
CA LEU A 71 -5.40 10.44 -10.21
C LEU A 71 -5.91 11.11 -8.93
N PRO A 72 -6.49 12.32 -9.03
CA PRO A 72 -7.07 12.99 -7.87
C PRO A 72 -8.41 12.33 -7.49
N LEU A 73 -8.48 11.76 -6.27
CA LEU A 73 -9.72 11.20 -5.73
C LEU A 73 -9.73 11.30 -4.20
N ASP A 74 -10.81 11.80 -3.61
CA ASP A 74 -10.98 11.78 -2.15
C ASP A 74 -11.70 10.50 -1.72
N PHE A 75 -10.97 9.54 -1.19
CA PHE A 75 -11.53 8.29 -0.68
C PHE A 75 -12.56 8.47 0.45
N ALA A 76 -12.58 9.60 1.13
CA ALA A 76 -13.58 9.87 2.14
C ALA A 76 -14.97 10.16 1.52
N ALA A 77 -15.01 10.67 0.29
CA ALA A 77 -16.24 11.03 -0.43
C ALA A 77 -16.55 10.08 -1.60
N ALA A 78 -15.57 9.31 -2.07
CA ALA A 78 -15.70 8.46 -3.26
C ALA A 78 -16.84 7.43 -3.14
N GLU A 79 -17.59 7.29 -4.22
CA GLU A 79 -18.67 6.32 -4.38
C GLU A 79 -18.29 5.20 -5.37
N ALA A 80 -19.12 4.18 -5.49
CA ALA A 80 -18.84 3.03 -6.35
C ALA A 80 -18.55 3.42 -7.82
N ARG A 81 -19.27 4.44 -8.35
CA ARG A 81 -19.07 4.95 -9.72
C ARG A 81 -17.66 5.53 -9.92
N ASP A 82 -17.15 6.25 -8.92
CA ASP A 82 -15.85 6.93 -9.02
C ASP A 82 -14.72 5.91 -9.20
N PHE A 83 -14.79 4.76 -8.53
CA PHE A 83 -13.85 3.66 -8.74
C PHE A 83 -13.98 3.03 -10.13
N GLY A 84 -15.19 2.98 -10.70
CA GLY A 84 -15.40 2.57 -12.09
C GLY A 84 -14.78 3.54 -13.09
N GLU A 85 -14.93 4.84 -12.86
CA GLU A 85 -14.31 5.89 -13.68
C GLU A 85 -12.78 5.80 -13.64
N VAL A 86 -12.19 5.51 -12.48
CA VAL A 86 -10.75 5.29 -12.33
C VAL A 86 -10.26 4.12 -13.20
N VAL A 87 -10.98 3.00 -13.18
CA VAL A 87 -10.66 1.85 -14.04
C VAL A 87 -10.71 2.25 -15.52
N GLY A 88 -11.80 2.92 -15.91
CA GLY A 88 -11.98 3.40 -17.29
C GLY A 88 -10.84 4.32 -17.74
N ALA A 89 -10.43 5.25 -16.88
CA ALA A 89 -9.34 6.17 -17.18
C ALA A 89 -7.99 5.44 -17.36
N ILE A 90 -7.66 4.49 -16.46
CA ILE A 90 -6.42 3.69 -16.55
C ILE A 90 -6.47 2.82 -17.82
N GLN A 91 -7.59 2.16 -18.09
CA GLN A 91 -7.75 1.31 -19.28
C GLN A 91 -7.59 2.13 -20.57
N GLN A 92 -8.20 3.32 -20.63
CA GLN A 92 -8.17 4.16 -21.84
C GLN A 92 -6.79 4.79 -22.07
N GLN A 93 -6.11 5.26 -21.00
CA GLN A 93 -4.85 5.99 -21.13
C GLN A 93 -3.63 5.07 -21.19
N LEU A 94 -3.65 3.96 -20.44
CA LEU A 94 -2.48 3.12 -20.21
C LEU A 94 -2.67 1.66 -20.69
N GLY A 95 -3.91 1.22 -20.87
CA GLY A 95 -4.27 -0.11 -21.38
C GLY A 95 -4.01 -1.28 -20.43
N ARG A 96 -3.33 -1.05 -19.29
CA ARG A 96 -2.91 -2.10 -18.34
C ARG A 96 -2.73 -1.58 -16.93
N LEU A 97 -2.73 -2.50 -15.96
CA LEU A 97 -2.27 -2.26 -14.60
C LEU A 97 -1.53 -3.51 -14.10
N ASP A 98 -0.28 -3.35 -13.66
CA ASP A 98 0.57 -4.46 -13.21
C ASP A 98 0.75 -4.50 -11.69
N GLY A 99 0.54 -3.38 -11.02
CA GLY A 99 0.68 -3.31 -9.57
C GLY A 99 -0.21 -2.26 -8.93
N LEU A 100 -0.73 -2.58 -7.75
CA LEU A 100 -1.50 -1.69 -6.91
C LEU A 100 -0.89 -1.65 -5.50
N VAL A 101 -0.44 -0.47 -5.07
CA VAL A 101 0.10 -0.27 -3.72
C VAL A 101 -0.86 0.59 -2.89
N HIS A 102 -1.43 0.00 -1.85
CA HIS A 102 -2.24 0.71 -0.88
C HIS A 102 -1.38 1.36 0.19
N ALA A 103 -1.00 2.64 0.01
CA ALA A 103 -0.25 3.43 0.99
C ALA A 103 -1.04 4.63 1.53
N ALA A 104 -2.26 4.86 1.05
CA ALA A 104 -3.14 5.88 1.61
C ALA A 104 -3.61 5.50 3.02
N ALA A 105 -3.62 6.47 3.93
CA ALA A 105 -4.19 6.30 5.27
C ALA A 105 -4.71 7.64 5.82
N ALA A 106 -5.78 7.54 6.61
CA ALA A 106 -6.29 8.61 7.46
C ALA A 106 -6.17 8.17 8.91
N LEU A 107 -5.62 9.03 9.78
CA LEU A 107 -5.44 8.74 11.21
C LEU A 107 -6.75 8.95 11.99
N GLY A 108 -7.47 10.02 11.69
CA GLY A 108 -8.58 10.47 12.54
C GLY A 108 -8.10 11.06 13.86
N SER A 109 -8.99 11.05 14.87
CA SER A 109 -8.68 11.53 16.22
C SER A 109 -8.19 10.38 17.10
N LEU A 110 -7.12 10.60 17.83
CA LEU A 110 -6.67 9.70 18.89
C LEU A 110 -7.29 10.13 20.22
N GLY A 111 -7.84 9.18 20.97
CA GLY A 111 -8.50 9.45 22.25
C GLY A 111 -9.50 8.36 22.64
N PRO A 112 -10.13 8.48 23.82
CA PRO A 112 -11.17 7.56 24.26
C PRO A 112 -12.29 7.42 23.22
N ILE A 113 -12.84 6.23 23.06
CA ILE A 113 -13.90 5.94 22.08
C ILE A 113 -15.13 6.83 22.30
N GLU A 114 -15.48 7.09 23.53
CA GLU A 114 -16.61 7.95 23.93
C GLU A 114 -16.51 9.40 23.42
N HIS A 115 -15.28 9.85 23.10
CA HIS A 115 -15.02 11.19 22.58
C HIS A 115 -14.77 11.22 21.06
N GLN A 116 -14.77 10.07 20.39
CA GLN A 116 -14.59 10.02 18.95
C GLN A 116 -15.92 10.27 18.22
N SER A 117 -15.96 11.28 17.35
CA SER A 117 -17.16 11.54 16.57
C SER A 117 -17.45 10.41 15.57
N PHE A 118 -18.72 10.14 15.35
CA PHE A 118 -19.19 9.14 14.39
C PHE A 118 -18.68 9.43 12.96
N ASP A 119 -18.73 10.71 12.55
CA ASP A 119 -18.25 11.12 11.22
C ASP A 119 -16.74 10.90 11.05
N ALA A 120 -15.94 11.20 12.09
CA ALA A 120 -14.50 10.92 12.05
C ALA A 120 -14.23 9.42 11.94
N TRP A 121 -15.00 8.60 12.65
CA TRP A 121 -14.94 7.14 12.59
C TRP A 121 -15.27 6.62 11.18
N GLN A 122 -16.38 7.07 10.60
CA GLN A 122 -16.79 6.70 9.25
C GLN A 122 -15.72 7.12 8.21
N LYS A 123 -15.21 8.34 8.31
CA LYS A 123 -14.19 8.86 7.40
C LYS A 123 -12.92 7.99 7.42
N VAL A 124 -12.42 7.64 8.61
CA VAL A 124 -11.22 6.81 8.75
C VAL A 124 -11.45 5.42 8.16
N THR A 125 -12.58 4.80 8.47
CA THR A 125 -12.94 3.48 7.96
C THR A 125 -13.13 3.50 6.44
N ARG A 126 -13.76 4.54 5.90
CA ARG A 126 -13.91 4.70 4.44
C ARG A 126 -12.55 4.79 3.75
N VAL A 127 -11.65 5.64 4.22
CA VAL A 127 -10.33 5.82 3.60
C VAL A 127 -9.46 4.58 3.72
N ASN A 128 -9.38 3.99 4.93
CA ASN A 128 -8.37 2.96 5.21
C ASN A 128 -8.82 1.55 4.80
N LEU A 129 -10.12 1.29 4.74
CA LEU A 129 -10.66 -0.06 4.49
C LEU A 129 -11.58 -0.10 3.28
N VAL A 130 -12.67 0.68 3.29
CA VAL A 130 -13.72 0.58 2.25
C VAL A 130 -13.16 0.98 0.88
N ALA A 131 -12.40 2.07 0.80
CA ALA A 131 -11.79 2.50 -0.46
C ALA A 131 -10.72 1.52 -0.95
N ALA A 132 -9.93 0.93 -0.04
CA ALA A 132 -8.96 -0.11 -0.42
C ALA A 132 -9.68 -1.34 -1.02
N MET A 133 -10.77 -1.79 -0.40
CA MET A 133 -11.61 -2.88 -0.94
C MET A 133 -12.20 -2.50 -2.29
N ALA A 134 -12.85 -1.34 -2.41
CA ALA A 134 -13.52 -0.91 -3.62
C ALA A 134 -12.55 -0.75 -4.79
N LEU A 135 -11.40 -0.10 -4.55
CA LEU A 135 -10.36 0.09 -5.56
C LEU A 135 -9.77 -1.25 -6.00
N THR A 136 -9.39 -2.13 -5.07
CA THR A 136 -8.85 -3.45 -5.40
C THR A 136 -9.86 -4.24 -6.24
N ARG A 137 -11.11 -4.35 -5.78
CA ARG A 137 -12.19 -5.04 -6.51
C ARG A 137 -12.32 -4.53 -7.94
N SER A 138 -12.32 -3.20 -8.12
CA SER A 138 -12.46 -2.58 -9.45
C SER A 138 -11.24 -2.81 -10.34
N MET A 139 -10.02 -2.91 -9.77
CA MET A 139 -8.77 -3.11 -10.50
C MET A 139 -8.44 -4.58 -10.77
N LEU A 140 -9.07 -5.55 -10.09
CA LEU A 140 -8.78 -6.98 -10.26
C LEU A 140 -8.84 -7.44 -11.73
N PRO A 141 -9.78 -7.01 -12.58
CA PRO A 141 -9.79 -7.42 -13.98
C PRO A 141 -8.52 -6.99 -14.75
N LEU A 142 -8.05 -5.75 -14.53
CA LEU A 142 -6.82 -5.25 -15.16
C LEU A 142 -5.57 -5.96 -14.61
N LEU A 143 -5.50 -6.16 -13.30
CA LEU A 143 -4.40 -6.88 -12.65
C LEU A 143 -4.35 -8.34 -13.10
N SER A 144 -5.49 -9.00 -13.27
CA SER A 144 -5.55 -10.40 -13.75
C SER A 144 -5.18 -10.53 -15.23
N ALA A 145 -5.38 -9.49 -16.02
CA ALA A 145 -4.95 -9.46 -17.41
C ALA A 145 -3.43 -9.22 -17.59
N ALA A 146 -2.77 -8.70 -16.55
CA ALA A 146 -1.33 -8.51 -16.56
C ALA A 146 -0.59 -9.86 -16.41
N PRO A 147 0.60 -10.02 -17.01
CA PRO A 147 1.39 -11.28 -16.89
C PRO A 147 1.79 -11.62 -15.46
N ASP A 148 1.86 -10.62 -14.58
CA ASP A 148 2.28 -10.74 -13.20
C ASP A 148 1.66 -9.59 -12.38
N GLY A 149 0.35 -9.64 -12.18
CA GLY A 149 -0.39 -8.66 -11.40
C GLY A 149 -0.07 -8.77 -9.91
N CYS A 150 0.03 -7.64 -9.20
CA CYS A 150 0.27 -7.67 -7.76
C CYS A 150 -0.47 -6.56 -7.00
N VAL A 151 -0.85 -6.86 -5.77
CA VAL A 151 -1.39 -5.89 -4.81
C VAL A 151 -0.55 -5.96 -3.53
N VAL A 152 -0.10 -4.79 -3.06
CA VAL A 152 0.64 -4.67 -1.79
C VAL A 152 -0.13 -3.77 -0.84
N PHE A 153 -0.54 -4.33 0.28
CA PHE A 153 -1.23 -3.59 1.35
C PHE A 153 -0.23 -3.06 2.38
N THR A 154 -0.25 -1.75 2.63
CA THR A 154 0.46 -1.16 3.76
C THR A 154 -0.42 -1.22 5.00
N LEU A 155 -0.12 -2.17 5.86
CA LEU A 155 -0.79 -2.38 7.14
C LEU A 155 -0.25 -1.42 8.22
N ASP A 156 -0.52 -1.73 9.47
CA ASP A 156 0.04 -1.06 10.63
C ASP A 156 0.10 -2.03 11.83
N THR A 157 1.07 -1.84 12.71
CA THR A 157 1.20 -2.59 13.96
C THR A 157 -0.09 -2.51 14.78
N ARG A 158 -0.79 -1.37 14.74
CA ARG A 158 -2.06 -1.16 15.46
C ARG A 158 -3.22 -1.99 14.92
N GLY A 159 -3.13 -2.49 13.72
CA GLY A 159 -4.08 -3.48 13.21
C GLY A 159 -3.92 -4.87 13.83
N ASN A 160 -2.69 -5.25 14.21
CA ASN A 160 -2.40 -6.54 14.84
C ASN A 160 -2.41 -6.47 16.37
N ASP A 161 -1.98 -5.33 16.93
CA ASP A 161 -1.88 -5.06 18.36
C ASP A 161 -2.60 -3.75 18.67
N PRO A 162 -3.95 -3.77 18.71
CA PRO A 162 -4.74 -2.59 18.99
C PRO A 162 -4.50 -2.13 20.43
N ARG A 163 -4.48 -0.82 20.64
CA ARG A 163 -4.26 -0.20 21.96
C ARG A 163 -5.33 0.85 22.22
N ALA A 164 -5.53 1.16 23.49
CA ALA A 164 -6.40 2.26 23.91
C ALA A 164 -6.08 3.54 23.15
N TYR A 165 -7.09 4.33 22.84
CA TYR A 165 -7.04 5.62 22.16
C TYR A 165 -6.81 5.57 20.64
N TRP A 166 -6.63 4.40 20.02
CA TRP A 166 -6.42 4.26 18.58
C TRP A 166 -7.71 3.98 17.77
N GLY A 167 -8.82 3.79 18.42
CA GLY A 167 -10.20 3.67 17.90
C GLY A 167 -10.34 3.28 16.43
N ALA A 168 -10.90 4.19 15.64
CA ALA A 168 -11.17 3.96 14.21
C ALA A 168 -9.93 3.57 13.40
N TYR A 169 -8.77 4.14 13.72
CA TYR A 169 -7.53 3.82 13.01
C TYR A 169 -7.15 2.34 13.18
N ALA A 170 -7.03 1.87 14.43
CA ALA A 170 -6.68 0.48 14.71
C ALA A 170 -7.70 -0.49 14.14
N ALA A 171 -9.00 -0.21 14.33
CA ALA A 171 -10.09 -1.02 13.78
C ALA A 171 -10.03 -1.11 12.25
N SER A 172 -9.80 0.02 11.56
CA SER A 172 -9.68 0.03 10.09
C SER A 172 -8.44 -0.73 9.59
N LYS A 173 -7.32 -0.66 10.32
CA LYS A 173 -6.10 -1.41 9.95
C LYS A 173 -6.21 -2.91 10.25
N ALA A 174 -6.95 -3.31 11.28
CA ALA A 174 -7.31 -4.70 11.53
C ALA A 174 -8.23 -5.24 10.41
N GLY A 175 -9.24 -4.46 10.01
CA GLY A 175 -10.08 -4.79 8.86
C GLY A 175 -9.31 -4.89 7.55
N LEU A 176 -8.31 -4.01 7.34
CA LEU A 176 -7.45 -4.05 6.16
C LEU A 176 -6.57 -5.32 6.13
N LEU A 177 -6.10 -5.79 7.28
CA LEU A 177 -5.40 -7.08 7.38
C LEU A 177 -6.33 -8.24 7.00
N ALA A 178 -7.56 -8.26 7.53
CA ALA A 178 -8.55 -9.27 7.18
C ALA A 178 -8.87 -9.26 5.68
N LEU A 179 -9.03 -8.07 5.08
CA LEU A 179 -9.25 -7.91 3.64
C LEU A 179 -8.08 -8.48 2.82
N ALA A 180 -6.84 -8.16 3.20
CA ALA A 180 -5.65 -8.69 2.52
C ALA A 180 -5.58 -10.22 2.61
N THR A 181 -5.95 -10.79 3.76
CA THR A 181 -6.00 -12.24 3.99
C THR A 181 -7.05 -12.90 3.09
N ILE A 182 -8.28 -12.36 3.06
CA ILE A 182 -9.37 -12.88 2.22
C ILE A 182 -8.99 -12.82 0.74
N LEU A 183 -8.45 -11.70 0.28
CA LEU A 183 -8.05 -11.55 -1.12
C LEU A 183 -6.89 -12.47 -1.50
N ALA A 184 -5.95 -12.73 -0.58
CA ALA A 184 -4.86 -13.66 -0.83
C ALA A 184 -5.40 -15.10 -1.06
N ASP A 185 -6.32 -15.54 -0.20
CA ASP A 185 -6.98 -16.85 -0.31
C ASP A 185 -7.82 -16.97 -1.60
N GLU A 186 -8.64 -15.95 -1.90
CA GLU A 186 -9.47 -15.94 -3.11
C GLU A 186 -8.64 -15.91 -4.40
N CYS A 187 -7.52 -15.17 -4.42
CA CYS A 187 -6.69 -15.02 -5.60
C CYS A 187 -5.76 -16.21 -5.85
N GLU A 188 -5.37 -16.97 -4.82
CA GLU A 188 -4.45 -18.11 -4.94
C GLU A 188 -4.94 -19.16 -5.94
N SER A 189 -6.24 -19.46 -5.93
CA SER A 189 -6.84 -20.49 -6.76
C SER A 189 -7.54 -19.97 -8.02
N ARG A 190 -7.78 -18.66 -8.13
CA ARG A 190 -8.67 -18.08 -9.15
C ARG A 190 -7.99 -17.13 -10.13
N THR A 191 -6.84 -16.59 -9.78
CA THR A 191 -6.14 -15.57 -10.59
C THR A 191 -4.62 -15.75 -10.51
N ASN A 192 -3.90 -15.00 -11.33
CA ASN A 192 -2.45 -14.87 -11.24
C ASN A 192 -2.02 -13.63 -10.44
N VAL A 193 -2.96 -12.99 -9.75
CA VAL A 193 -2.69 -11.77 -8.96
C VAL A 193 -2.11 -12.14 -7.61
N ARG A 194 -0.91 -11.66 -7.33
CA ARG A 194 -0.25 -11.83 -6.03
C ARG A 194 -0.76 -10.80 -5.04
N ILE A 195 -1.15 -11.23 -3.86
CA ILE A 195 -1.62 -10.38 -2.77
C ILE A 195 -0.65 -10.48 -1.60
N ASN A 196 0.01 -9.38 -1.26
CA ASN A 196 0.96 -9.34 -0.16
C ASN A 196 0.72 -8.12 0.73
N ALA A 197 1.27 -8.14 1.93
CA ALA A 197 1.11 -7.06 2.89
C ALA A 197 2.42 -6.74 3.63
N ILE A 198 2.61 -5.47 3.96
CA ILE A 198 3.75 -5.01 4.75
C ILE A 198 3.24 -4.26 5.98
N VAL A 199 3.76 -4.61 7.15
CA VAL A 199 3.64 -3.83 8.38
C VAL A 199 4.89 -2.96 8.49
N PRO A 200 4.83 -1.66 8.15
CA PRO A 200 6.02 -0.82 7.98
C PRO A 200 6.75 -0.51 9.29
N GLY A 201 6.07 -0.60 10.44
CA GLY A 201 6.61 -0.11 11.70
C GLY A 201 6.72 1.42 11.76
N PRO A 202 7.43 1.98 12.76
CA PRO A 202 7.63 3.42 12.88
C PRO A 202 8.61 3.94 11.83
N LEU A 203 8.15 4.92 11.04
CA LEU A 203 8.94 5.61 10.01
C LEU A 203 8.89 7.12 10.23
N ARG A 204 9.90 7.85 9.76
CA ARG A 204 9.92 9.30 9.76
C ARG A 204 8.93 9.87 8.73
N THR A 205 7.66 9.93 9.11
CA THR A 205 6.56 10.40 8.24
C THR A 205 5.72 11.47 8.94
N PRO A 206 4.97 12.30 8.20
CA PRO A 206 4.01 13.21 8.80
C PRO A 206 2.96 12.52 9.67
N LEU A 207 2.55 11.28 9.33
CA LEU A 207 1.63 10.48 10.13
C LEU A 207 2.23 10.14 11.50
N ARG A 208 3.50 9.74 11.54
CA ARG A 208 4.21 9.43 12.79
C ARG A 208 4.34 10.66 13.68
N MET A 209 4.58 11.82 13.09
CA MET A 209 4.64 13.08 13.83
C MET A 209 3.33 13.43 14.54
N GLN A 210 2.19 13.10 13.93
CA GLN A 210 0.87 13.34 14.54
C GLN A 210 0.61 12.36 15.69
N THR A 211 1.06 11.10 15.59
CA THR A 211 0.81 10.07 16.60
C THR A 211 1.78 10.12 17.78
N HIS A 212 3.01 10.57 17.55
CA HIS A 212 4.09 10.61 18.56
C HIS A 212 4.86 11.94 18.46
N PRO A 213 4.24 13.06 18.85
CA PRO A 213 4.84 14.39 18.64
C PRO A 213 6.13 14.62 19.44
N GLY A 214 6.30 13.91 20.57
CA GLY A 214 7.49 13.99 21.41
C GLY A 214 8.60 12.98 21.09
N GLU A 215 8.44 12.16 20.02
CA GLU A 215 9.43 11.15 19.67
C GLU A 215 10.65 11.75 18.95
N ASP A 216 11.85 11.28 19.31
CA ASP A 216 13.06 11.64 18.58
C ASP A 216 13.02 11.03 17.16
N ARG A 217 12.85 11.92 16.19
CA ARG A 217 12.74 11.53 14.77
C ARG A 217 14.07 11.12 14.16
N SER A 218 15.19 11.52 14.75
CA SER A 218 16.51 11.19 14.22
C SER A 218 16.77 9.69 14.28
N ALA A 219 16.19 9.02 15.27
CA ALA A 219 16.27 7.57 15.46
C ALA A 219 15.34 6.76 14.54
N LEU A 220 14.41 7.41 13.83
CA LEU A 220 13.46 6.71 12.97
C LEU A 220 14.01 6.50 11.56
N PRO A 221 13.82 5.29 10.97
CA PRO A 221 14.14 5.06 9.57
C PRO A 221 13.36 6.03 8.66
N GLN A 222 14.01 6.48 7.60
CA GLN A 222 13.35 7.20 6.52
C GLN A 222 12.44 6.23 5.74
N PRO A 223 11.35 6.73 5.10
CA PRO A 223 10.49 5.89 4.24
C PRO A 223 11.26 5.12 3.17
N GLU A 224 12.33 5.70 2.66
CA GLU A 224 13.21 5.13 1.64
C GLU A 224 13.87 3.81 2.08
N ALA A 225 14.04 3.60 3.38
CA ALA A 225 14.58 2.35 3.92
C ALA A 225 13.69 1.13 3.62
N LEU A 226 12.38 1.33 3.39
CA LEU A 226 11.45 0.26 3.03
C LEU A 226 11.27 0.07 1.53
N VAL A 227 11.76 0.99 0.70
CA VAL A 227 11.64 0.92 -0.76
C VAL A 227 12.08 -0.44 -1.32
N PRO A 228 13.24 -1.02 -0.93
CA PRO A 228 13.67 -2.32 -1.46
C PRO A 228 12.64 -3.44 -1.23
N LEU A 229 11.98 -3.43 -0.09
CA LEU A 229 10.97 -4.43 0.26
C LEU A 229 9.72 -4.33 -0.62
N TYR A 230 9.23 -3.11 -0.86
CA TYR A 230 8.09 -2.89 -1.76
C TYR A 230 8.45 -3.22 -3.20
N LEU A 231 9.61 -2.78 -3.68
CA LEU A 231 10.08 -3.08 -5.03
C LEU A 231 10.23 -4.59 -5.26
N HIS A 232 10.71 -5.33 -4.25
CA HIS A 232 10.76 -6.79 -4.31
C HIS A 232 9.38 -7.39 -4.54
N LEU A 233 8.35 -6.97 -3.78
CA LEU A 233 6.99 -7.50 -3.93
C LEU A 233 6.29 -7.03 -5.22
N ILE A 234 6.64 -5.84 -5.73
CA ILE A 234 6.08 -5.31 -6.98
C ILE A 234 6.74 -5.94 -8.21
N GLY A 235 8.01 -6.31 -8.09
CA GLY A 235 8.80 -6.84 -9.21
C GLY A 235 8.48 -8.29 -9.55
N ALA A 236 8.86 -8.70 -10.76
CA ALA A 236 8.63 -10.04 -11.27
C ALA A 236 9.45 -11.13 -10.55
N GLN A 237 10.55 -10.75 -9.87
CA GLN A 237 11.40 -11.68 -9.13
C GLN A 237 10.68 -12.33 -7.94
N SER A 238 9.62 -11.71 -7.41
CA SER A 238 8.80 -12.27 -6.33
C SER A 238 7.56 -13.00 -6.85
N LYS A 239 7.55 -13.44 -8.11
CA LYS A 239 6.38 -14.07 -8.75
C LYS A 239 5.84 -15.29 -8.00
N ALA A 240 6.69 -16.00 -7.25
CA ALA A 240 6.27 -17.12 -6.40
C ALA A 240 5.77 -16.68 -5.01
N GLU A 241 5.82 -15.40 -4.68
CA GLU A 241 5.47 -14.90 -3.36
C GLU A 241 4.07 -14.26 -3.40
N SER A 242 3.08 -14.99 -2.94
CA SER A 242 1.73 -14.51 -2.67
C SER A 242 1.28 -14.96 -1.29
N GLY A 243 0.36 -14.22 -0.69
CA GLY A 243 -0.18 -14.56 0.63
C GLY A 243 0.79 -14.33 1.79
N VAL A 244 1.78 -13.43 1.63
CA VAL A 244 2.74 -13.13 2.71
C VAL A 244 2.48 -11.78 3.36
N ARG A 245 2.68 -11.74 4.69
CA ARG A 245 2.76 -10.54 5.50
C ARG A 245 4.17 -10.36 6.00
N ILE A 246 4.77 -9.20 5.76
CA ILE A 246 6.13 -8.90 6.14
C ILE A 246 6.15 -7.84 7.24
N ASP A 247 6.81 -8.14 8.35
CA ASP A 247 7.14 -7.15 9.39
C ASP A 247 8.43 -6.43 8.99
N ALA A 248 8.31 -5.20 8.52
CA ALA A 248 9.44 -4.44 8.03
C ALA A 248 10.41 -4.03 9.15
N ARG A 249 9.97 -3.96 10.41
CA ARG A 249 10.86 -3.70 11.54
C ARG A 249 11.78 -4.90 11.81
N ALA A 250 11.22 -6.11 11.80
CA ALA A 250 12.00 -7.33 11.92
C ALA A 250 12.97 -7.47 10.74
N TRP A 251 12.50 -7.18 9.52
CA TRP A 251 13.34 -7.19 8.32
C TRP A 251 14.51 -6.20 8.39
N LEU A 252 14.27 -4.94 8.80
CA LEU A 252 15.32 -3.94 9.00
C LEU A 252 16.34 -4.37 10.07
N GLY A 253 15.90 -5.13 11.06
CA GLY A 253 16.76 -5.71 12.11
C GLY A 253 17.45 -7.01 11.72
N GLY A 254 17.32 -7.49 10.48
CA GLY A 254 17.89 -8.75 10.00
C GLY A 254 17.29 -10.01 10.64
N GLN A 255 16.05 -9.90 11.16
CA GLN A 255 15.31 -11.00 11.79
C GLN A 255 14.35 -11.65 10.78
N PRO A 256 13.88 -12.89 11.02
CA PRO A 256 12.79 -13.48 10.25
C PRO A 256 11.57 -12.56 10.26
N ALA A 257 11.13 -12.13 9.08
CA ALA A 257 10.13 -11.07 8.94
C ALA A 257 8.86 -11.50 8.19
N SER A 258 8.92 -12.59 7.45
CA SER A 258 7.81 -13.06 6.62
C SER A 258 6.94 -14.06 7.38
N MET A 259 5.62 -13.85 7.30
CA MET A 259 4.59 -14.74 7.85
C MET A 259 3.49 -14.93 6.80
N PRO A 260 2.80 -16.08 6.76
CA PRO A 260 1.65 -16.25 5.88
C PRO A 260 0.52 -15.27 6.26
N LEU A 261 -0.18 -14.74 5.27
CA LEU A 261 -1.45 -14.03 5.47
C LEU A 261 -2.56 -15.03 5.81
N VAL A 262 -2.61 -16.13 5.08
CA VAL A 262 -3.55 -17.23 5.30
C VAL A 262 -2.89 -18.24 6.24
N ALA A 263 -3.54 -18.56 7.36
CA ALA A 263 -3.08 -19.64 8.21
C ALA A 263 -3.15 -20.97 7.42
N ALA A 264 -2.13 -21.79 7.54
CA ALA A 264 -2.23 -23.18 7.04
C ALA A 264 -3.53 -23.79 7.61
N PRO A 265 -4.32 -24.54 6.81
CA PRO A 265 -5.50 -25.20 7.31
C PRO A 265 -5.08 -26.02 8.53
N SER A 266 -5.65 -25.69 9.69
CA SER A 266 -5.48 -26.48 10.91
C SER A 266 -5.91 -27.89 10.53
N GLY A 267 -4.95 -28.82 10.51
CA GLY A 267 -5.14 -30.16 10.00
C GLY A 267 -6.49 -30.71 10.49
N ALA A 268 -7.32 -31.14 9.55
CA ALA A 268 -8.41 -32.00 9.87
C ALA A 268 -7.77 -33.23 10.52
N SER A 269 -7.86 -33.31 11.83
CA SER A 269 -7.56 -34.56 12.52
C SER A 269 -8.52 -35.62 11.98
N PRO A 270 -8.02 -36.81 11.71
CA PRO A 270 -8.79 -37.90 11.15
C PRO A 270 -9.97 -38.31 12.03
#